data_9021c4ecb1b60b4f9ff94bd533745651
#
_entry.id   9021c4ecb1b60b4f9ff94bd533745651
#
_cell.length_a   1.000
_cell.length_b   1.000
_cell.length_c   1.000
_cell.angle_alpha   90.00
_cell.angle_beta   90.00
_cell.angle_gamma   90.00
#
_symmetry.space_group_name_H-M   'P 1'
#
loop_
_entity.id
_entity.type
_entity.pdbx_description
1 polymer ?
#
loop_
_entity_poly.entity_id
_entity_poly.type
_entity_poly.pdbx_seq_one_letter_code
_entity_poly.pdbx_strand_id
1 'polypeptide(L)'
;MRKIIYLIVFVSLSAFSQGNTDRDLGDFSDVSVYDGINLEIVKSDANRVEIRGNNTKFVVVKNKNGDLKIRLNLEKRFSGDRTKVTLFYKTLYSLTSHEGANVFSKDTIKQADLNLKASTGSRQNLTLDLNTLGTTAATGASIILSGDAEYHDTSASTGAEINAIKLMTTETYANATTGGVLEITTSKDLEASSKVGGIINVHSKTEKITEKIAMGGTVNYLYEQ
;
A
#
# COMPACT_ATOMS: atom_id res chain seq x y z
N MET A 1 -29.66 -48.13 52.34
CA MET A 1 -29.90 -47.19 51.21
C MET A 1 -28.66 -46.31 51.06
N ARG A 2 -27.79 -46.64 50.06
CA ARG A 2 -26.51 -45.92 49.80
C ARG A 2 -26.79 -44.79 48.82
N LYS A 3 -26.67 -43.54 49.23
CA LYS A 3 -26.77 -42.37 48.36
C LYS A 3 -25.42 -42.15 47.67
N ILE A 4 -25.40 -42.33 46.34
CA ILE A 4 -24.24 -42.03 45.51
C ILE A 4 -24.34 -40.55 45.10
N ILE A 5 -23.39 -39.73 45.56
CA ILE A 5 -23.25 -38.31 45.20
C ILE A 5 -22.35 -38.26 43.96
N TYR A 6 -22.92 -37.88 42.80
CA TYR A 6 -22.15 -37.58 41.61
C TYR A 6 -21.53 -36.16 41.71
N LEU A 7 -20.21 -36.14 41.87
CA LEU A 7 -19.44 -34.89 41.80
C LEU A 7 -19.24 -34.51 40.30
N ILE A 8 -20.01 -33.56 39.82
CA ILE A 8 -19.81 -32.99 38.46
C ILE A 8 -18.65 -32.02 38.55
N VAL A 9 -17.49 -32.44 38.03
CA VAL A 9 -16.33 -31.54 37.84
C VAL A 9 -16.58 -30.69 36.61
N PHE A 10 -16.88 -29.43 36.83
CA PHE A 10 -16.94 -28.42 35.75
C PHE A 10 -15.50 -28.05 35.34
N VAL A 11 -15.00 -28.66 34.28
CA VAL A 11 -13.75 -28.23 33.64
C VAL A 11 -14.09 -26.98 32.83
N SER A 12 -13.80 -25.81 33.39
CA SER A 12 -13.82 -24.54 32.65
C SER A 12 -12.66 -24.54 31.66
N LEU A 13 -12.95 -24.82 30.40
CA LEU A 13 -12.02 -24.52 29.29
C LEU A 13 -11.86 -22.99 29.25
N SER A 14 -10.77 -22.50 29.81
CA SER A 14 -10.29 -21.14 29.55
C SER A 14 -9.86 -21.10 28.08
N ALA A 15 -10.73 -20.58 27.22
CA ALA A 15 -10.32 -20.21 25.87
C ALA A 15 -9.25 -19.14 25.99
N PHE A 16 -8.01 -19.49 25.72
CA PHE A 16 -6.94 -18.52 25.50
C PHE A 16 -7.33 -17.68 24.27
N SER A 17 -7.93 -16.54 24.51
CA SER A 17 -8.08 -15.49 23.52
C SER A 17 -6.67 -15.07 23.09
N GLN A 18 -6.20 -15.59 21.94
CA GLN A 18 -5.04 -15.02 21.28
C GLN A 18 -5.39 -13.55 21.02
N GLY A 19 -4.60 -12.65 21.60
CA GLY A 19 -4.87 -11.22 21.70
C GLY A 19 -5.22 -10.57 20.35
N ASN A 20 -6.50 -10.59 20.03
CA ASN A 20 -7.08 -9.71 19.03
C ASN A 20 -7.29 -8.35 19.69
N THR A 21 -6.53 -7.36 19.28
CA THR A 21 -6.79 -5.99 19.69
C THR A 21 -7.69 -5.35 18.64
N ASP A 22 -8.96 -5.22 18.93
CA ASP A 22 -9.91 -4.40 18.16
C ASP A 22 -10.02 -3.05 18.86
N ARG A 23 -9.79 -1.95 18.10
CA ARG A 23 -9.79 -0.60 18.65
C ARG A 23 -10.38 0.39 17.65
N ASP A 24 -11.27 1.25 18.13
CA ASP A 24 -11.71 2.44 17.43
C ASP A 24 -10.56 3.46 17.36
N LEU A 25 -10.40 4.08 16.19
CA LEU A 25 -9.26 4.96 15.89
C LEU A 25 -9.63 6.43 15.78
N GLY A 26 -10.93 6.78 15.86
CA GLY A 26 -11.41 8.11 15.49
C GLY A 26 -11.24 8.38 13.99
N ASP A 27 -11.45 9.61 13.56
CA ASP A 27 -11.36 9.97 12.13
C ASP A 27 -9.90 10.16 11.70
N PHE A 28 -9.57 9.63 10.52
CA PHE A 28 -8.30 9.81 9.82
C PHE A 28 -8.51 9.77 8.31
N SER A 29 -7.58 10.33 7.57
CA SER A 29 -7.51 10.29 6.10
C SER A 29 -6.14 9.86 5.58
N ASP A 30 -5.12 9.99 6.40
CA ASP A 30 -3.73 9.71 6.05
C ASP A 30 -3.21 8.54 6.90
N VAL A 31 -2.61 7.57 6.24
CA VAL A 31 -2.12 6.34 6.89
C VAL A 31 -0.66 6.13 6.55
N SER A 32 0.15 5.90 7.57
CA SER A 32 1.56 5.53 7.42
C SER A 32 1.87 4.24 8.17
N VAL A 33 2.49 3.25 7.48
CA VAL A 33 2.88 1.96 8.05
C VAL A 33 4.37 1.71 7.91
N TYR A 34 4.99 1.08 8.94
CA TYR A 34 6.43 0.94 9.09
C TYR A 34 6.82 -0.48 9.54
N ASP A 35 8.13 -0.71 9.65
CA ASP A 35 8.78 -1.81 10.38
C ASP A 35 8.43 -3.22 9.87
N GLY A 36 8.20 -3.41 8.57
CA GLY A 36 7.88 -4.71 7.98
C GLY A 36 6.47 -5.23 8.28
N ILE A 37 5.57 -4.41 8.82
CA ILE A 37 4.18 -4.80 9.12
C ILE A 37 3.44 -5.15 7.83
N ASN A 38 2.67 -6.26 7.85
CA ASN A 38 1.72 -6.60 6.80
C ASN A 38 0.37 -5.94 7.08
N LEU A 39 0.04 -4.93 6.30
CA LEU A 39 -1.19 -4.13 6.41
C LEU A 39 -2.18 -4.51 5.32
N GLU A 40 -3.32 -5.05 5.71
CA GLU A 40 -4.50 -5.19 4.86
C GLU A 40 -5.43 -3.99 5.08
N ILE A 41 -5.79 -3.27 4.02
CA ILE A 41 -6.76 -2.17 4.09
C ILE A 41 -8.12 -2.60 3.57
N VAL A 42 -9.17 -2.23 4.29
CA VAL A 42 -10.56 -2.62 4.01
C VAL A 42 -11.47 -1.42 4.12
N LYS A 43 -12.23 -1.10 3.08
CA LYS A 43 -13.26 -0.06 3.11
C LYS A 43 -14.36 -0.45 4.08
N SER A 44 -14.81 0.47 4.93
CA SER A 44 -15.79 0.20 5.98
C SER A 44 -16.53 1.47 6.38
N ASP A 45 -17.62 1.31 7.13
CA ASP A 45 -18.36 2.43 7.75
C ASP A 45 -17.79 2.83 9.11
N ALA A 46 -16.75 2.14 9.59
CA ALA A 46 -16.08 2.42 10.86
C ALA A 46 -14.56 2.44 10.72
N ASN A 47 -13.92 3.36 11.44
CA ASN A 47 -12.46 3.46 11.52
C ASN A 47 -11.94 2.59 12.67
N ARG A 48 -11.45 1.39 12.40
CA ARG A 48 -10.94 0.46 13.41
C ARG A 48 -9.75 -0.34 12.93
N VAL A 49 -9.01 -0.91 13.84
CA VAL A 49 -7.87 -1.78 13.54
C VAL A 49 -7.99 -3.11 14.26
N GLU A 50 -7.68 -4.18 13.53
CA GLU A 50 -7.46 -5.52 14.09
C GLU A 50 -5.99 -5.89 13.94
N ILE A 51 -5.38 -6.39 15.02
CA ILE A 51 -3.97 -6.76 15.05
C ILE A 51 -3.85 -8.23 15.44
N ARG A 52 -3.14 -9.01 14.61
CA ARG A 52 -2.92 -10.46 14.82
C ARG A 52 -1.45 -10.83 14.60
N GLY A 53 -1.01 -11.92 15.21
CA GLY A 53 0.34 -12.46 15.04
C GLY A 53 1.21 -12.35 16.28
N ASN A 54 2.53 -12.56 16.12
CA ASN A 54 3.44 -12.75 17.24
C ASN A 54 3.81 -11.45 17.99
N ASN A 55 3.75 -10.31 17.31
CA ASN A 55 4.21 -9.01 17.84
C ASN A 55 3.06 -8.06 18.21
N THR A 56 1.84 -8.56 18.38
CA THR A 56 0.63 -7.76 18.62
C THR A 56 0.80 -6.73 19.74
N LYS A 57 1.39 -7.12 20.87
CA LYS A 57 1.63 -6.24 22.03
C LYS A 57 2.66 -5.11 21.77
N PHE A 58 3.44 -5.23 20.69
CA PHE A 58 4.46 -4.25 20.33
C PHE A 58 3.98 -3.29 19.23
N VAL A 59 2.80 -3.54 18.65
CA VAL A 59 2.23 -2.64 17.64
C VAL A 59 1.70 -1.38 18.29
N VAL A 60 2.23 -0.25 17.85
CA VAL A 60 1.80 1.08 18.25
C VAL A 60 0.96 1.67 17.13
N VAL A 61 -0.30 1.95 17.42
CA VAL A 61 -1.22 2.64 16.52
C VAL A 61 -1.55 3.99 17.14
N LYS A 62 -1.22 5.07 16.44
CA LYS A 62 -1.41 6.44 16.93
C LYS A 62 -2.05 7.29 15.83
N ASN A 63 -3.21 7.85 16.13
CA ASN A 63 -3.85 8.88 15.34
C ASN A 63 -3.54 10.26 15.96
N LYS A 64 -3.05 11.18 15.13
CA LYS A 64 -2.83 12.56 15.52
C LYS A 64 -3.34 13.48 14.42
N ASN A 65 -4.47 14.14 14.67
CA ASN A 65 -5.08 15.10 13.74
C ASN A 65 -5.37 14.51 12.34
N GLY A 66 -5.82 13.24 12.27
CA GLY A 66 -6.13 12.58 11.01
C GLY A 66 -4.95 11.85 10.35
N ASP A 67 -3.74 11.94 10.89
CA ASP A 67 -2.55 11.18 10.48
C ASP A 67 -2.41 9.94 11.38
N LEU A 68 -2.75 8.78 10.83
CA LEU A 68 -2.69 7.48 11.50
C LEU A 68 -1.34 6.81 11.23
N LYS A 69 -0.57 6.55 12.29
CA LYS A 69 0.71 5.84 12.22
C LYS A 69 0.62 4.46 12.84
N ILE A 70 1.05 3.45 12.08
CA ILE A 70 1.09 2.04 12.49
C ILE A 70 2.54 1.57 12.42
N ARG A 71 3.13 1.25 13.57
CA ARG A 71 4.53 0.83 13.67
C ARG A 71 4.77 -0.12 14.82
N LEU A 72 5.92 -0.73 14.90
CA LEU A 72 6.37 -1.43 16.10
C LEU A 72 7.00 -0.45 17.10
N ASN A 73 7.04 -0.83 18.37
CA ASN A 73 7.84 -0.11 19.35
C ASN A 73 9.34 -0.33 19.09
N LEU A 74 10.20 0.43 19.78
CA LEU A 74 11.65 0.39 19.58
C LEU A 74 12.29 -0.98 19.85
N GLU A 75 11.70 -1.81 20.75
CA GLU A 75 12.23 -3.13 21.07
C GLU A 75 12.11 -4.15 19.94
N LYS A 76 11.12 -3.96 19.05
CA LYS A 76 10.78 -4.90 17.95
C LYS A 76 10.83 -4.23 16.58
N ARG A 77 11.50 -3.12 16.46
CA ARG A 77 11.68 -2.41 15.20
C ARG A 77 12.21 -3.34 14.10
N PHE A 78 11.69 -3.23 12.91
CA PHE A 78 12.02 -4.08 11.73
C PHE A 78 11.68 -5.58 11.87
N SER A 79 10.88 -5.99 12.82
CA SER A 79 10.46 -7.40 13.04
C SER A 79 8.97 -7.61 12.77
N GLY A 80 8.36 -6.82 11.90
CA GLY A 80 6.92 -6.84 11.62
C GLY A 80 6.46 -7.90 10.63
N ASP A 81 7.36 -8.67 10.03
CA ASP A 81 7.07 -9.70 9.01
C ASP A 81 6.02 -10.74 9.45
N ARG A 82 5.92 -11.01 10.75
CA ARG A 82 4.92 -11.90 11.38
C ARG A 82 3.76 -11.17 12.04
N THR A 83 3.62 -9.87 11.78
CA THR A 83 2.55 -9.03 12.31
C THR A 83 1.59 -8.70 11.20
N LYS A 84 0.34 -9.11 11.36
CA LYS A 84 -0.75 -8.78 10.43
C LYS A 84 -1.67 -7.75 11.08
N VAL A 85 -1.87 -6.66 10.37
CA VAL A 85 -2.78 -5.60 10.76
C VAL A 85 -3.86 -5.48 9.68
N THR A 86 -5.13 -5.50 10.08
CA THR A 86 -6.24 -5.17 9.19
C THR A 86 -6.79 -3.81 9.61
N LEU A 87 -6.69 -2.83 8.73
CA LEU A 87 -7.19 -1.48 8.94
C LEU A 87 -8.50 -1.29 8.18
N PHE A 88 -9.55 -1.01 8.92
CA PHE A 88 -10.85 -0.63 8.38
C PHE A 88 -10.93 0.90 8.34
N TYR A 89 -11.29 1.47 7.19
CA TYR A 89 -11.28 2.91 6.99
C TYR A 89 -12.56 3.43 6.33
N LYS A 90 -13.00 4.62 6.75
CA LYS A 90 -14.11 5.37 6.12
C LYS A 90 -13.63 6.21 4.95
N THR A 91 -12.51 6.89 5.12
CA THR A 91 -11.90 7.78 4.13
C THR A 91 -10.41 7.55 4.10
N LEU A 92 -9.82 7.51 2.90
CA LEU A 92 -8.38 7.35 2.72
C LEU A 92 -7.92 8.29 1.62
N TYR A 93 -7.15 9.31 1.98
CA TYR A 93 -6.58 10.26 1.03
C TYR A 93 -5.12 9.94 0.70
N SER A 94 -4.35 9.50 1.70
CA SER A 94 -2.94 9.14 1.52
C SER A 94 -2.60 7.83 2.24
N LEU A 95 -1.83 6.99 1.56
CA LEU A 95 -1.33 5.72 2.09
C LEU A 95 0.18 5.63 1.85
N THR A 96 0.93 5.67 2.94
CA THR A 96 2.39 5.64 2.91
C THR A 96 2.94 4.38 3.56
N SER A 97 3.88 3.70 2.90
CA SER A 97 4.59 2.52 3.43
C SER A 97 6.08 2.75 3.47
N HIS A 98 6.72 2.34 4.57
CA HIS A 98 8.15 2.51 4.82
C HIS A 98 8.77 1.25 5.43
N GLU A 99 10.11 1.15 5.37
CA GLU A 99 10.90 0.23 6.18
C GLU A 99 10.43 -1.23 6.02
N GLY A 100 10.28 -1.68 4.77
CA GLY A 100 9.89 -3.05 4.45
C GLY A 100 8.42 -3.40 4.71
N ALA A 101 7.57 -2.44 5.09
CA ALA A 101 6.14 -2.68 5.26
C ALA A 101 5.49 -3.16 3.96
N ASN A 102 4.51 -4.04 4.07
CA ASN A 102 3.77 -4.59 2.96
C ASN A 102 2.28 -4.24 3.08
N VAL A 103 1.75 -3.52 2.11
CA VAL A 103 0.35 -3.06 2.08
C VAL A 103 -0.39 -3.71 0.93
N PHE A 104 -1.59 -4.18 1.20
CA PHE A 104 -2.45 -4.76 0.17
C PHE A 104 -3.93 -4.54 0.46
N SER A 105 -4.74 -4.60 -0.59
CA SER A 105 -6.20 -4.64 -0.51
C SER A 105 -6.70 -5.87 -1.26
N LYS A 106 -7.74 -6.53 -0.75
CA LYS A 106 -8.43 -7.60 -1.48
C LYS A 106 -9.50 -7.05 -2.41
N ASP A 107 -10.12 -5.95 -2.00
CA ASP A 107 -11.18 -5.31 -2.74
C ASP A 107 -10.63 -4.12 -3.53
N THR A 108 -11.32 -3.75 -4.61
CA THR A 108 -11.03 -2.54 -5.38
C THR A 108 -11.31 -1.31 -4.55
N ILE A 109 -10.33 -0.43 -4.43
CA ILE A 109 -10.49 0.88 -3.78
C ILE A 109 -11.17 1.83 -4.76
N LYS A 110 -12.41 2.22 -4.46
CA LYS A 110 -13.22 3.13 -5.29
C LYS A 110 -13.41 4.47 -4.61
N GLN A 111 -12.86 5.51 -5.20
CA GLN A 111 -12.98 6.90 -4.71
C GLN A 111 -12.50 7.91 -5.77
N ALA A 112 -12.60 9.22 -5.49
CA ALA A 112 -12.14 10.23 -6.43
C ALA A 112 -10.60 10.28 -6.49
N ASP A 113 -9.94 10.47 -5.36
CA ASP A 113 -8.51 10.76 -5.29
C ASP A 113 -7.79 9.84 -4.31
N LEU A 114 -6.56 9.42 -4.64
CA LEU A 114 -5.69 8.67 -3.74
C LEU A 114 -4.21 9.00 -4.00
N ASN A 115 -3.44 9.19 -2.93
CA ASN A 115 -2.00 9.32 -2.99
C ASN A 115 -1.31 8.12 -2.33
N LEU A 116 -0.44 7.45 -3.08
CA LEU A 116 0.33 6.30 -2.63
C LEU A 116 1.82 6.65 -2.56
N LYS A 117 2.45 6.37 -1.43
CA LYS A 117 3.89 6.56 -1.27
C LYS A 117 4.53 5.30 -0.71
N ALA A 118 5.61 4.84 -1.32
CA ALA A 118 6.38 3.69 -0.85
C ALA A 118 7.86 4.02 -0.80
N SER A 119 8.54 3.66 0.27
CA SER A 119 9.97 3.89 0.38
C SER A 119 10.69 2.84 1.23
N THR A 120 12.02 2.82 1.14
CA THR A 120 12.89 2.00 1.99
C THR A 120 12.48 0.52 1.96
N GLY A 121 12.43 -0.06 0.75
CA GLY A 121 12.13 -1.47 0.51
C GLY A 121 10.69 -1.91 0.81
N SER A 122 9.78 -0.98 1.05
CA SER A 122 8.36 -1.32 1.27
C SER A 122 7.64 -1.71 -0.03
N ARG A 123 6.48 -2.34 0.11
CA ARG A 123 5.65 -2.80 -1.02
C ARG A 123 4.21 -2.41 -0.86
N GLN A 124 3.57 -2.07 -1.98
CA GLN A 124 2.11 -1.90 -2.05
C GLN A 124 1.57 -2.70 -3.23
N ASN A 125 0.43 -3.39 -3.05
CA ASN A 125 -0.26 -4.13 -4.10
C ASN A 125 -1.76 -3.85 -4.01
N LEU A 126 -2.30 -3.04 -4.93
CA LEU A 126 -3.64 -2.47 -4.83
C LEU A 126 -4.39 -2.55 -6.16
N THR A 127 -5.70 -2.79 -6.08
CA THR A 127 -6.63 -2.65 -7.21
C THR A 127 -7.47 -1.40 -7.01
N LEU A 128 -7.55 -0.54 -8.04
CA LEU A 128 -8.04 0.83 -7.94
C LEU A 128 -9.13 1.10 -8.97
N ASP A 129 -10.03 2.02 -8.63
CA ASP A 129 -11.03 2.63 -9.53
C ASP A 129 -11.17 4.09 -9.08
N LEU A 130 -10.43 5.00 -9.75
CA LEU A 130 -10.18 6.37 -9.29
C LEU A 130 -10.35 7.38 -10.42
N ASN A 131 -10.57 8.65 -10.05
CA ASN A 131 -10.38 9.76 -10.98
C ASN A 131 -8.91 10.19 -11.01
N THR A 132 -8.31 10.47 -9.85
CA THR A 132 -6.93 10.96 -9.75
C THR A 132 -6.09 10.06 -8.84
N LEU A 133 -4.95 9.63 -9.35
CA LEU A 133 -3.98 8.84 -8.62
C LEU A 133 -2.61 9.51 -8.62
N GLY A 134 -2.08 9.78 -7.43
CA GLY A 134 -0.67 10.12 -7.23
C GLY A 134 0.12 8.92 -6.73
N THR A 135 1.27 8.59 -7.34
CA THR A 135 2.14 7.52 -6.85
C THR A 135 3.60 7.95 -6.78
N THR A 136 4.25 7.64 -5.68
CA THR A 136 5.68 7.89 -5.51
C THR A 136 6.37 6.68 -4.90
N ALA A 137 7.37 6.13 -5.56
CA ALA A 137 8.22 5.07 -5.04
C ALA A 137 9.69 5.50 -4.99
N ALA A 138 10.37 5.22 -3.89
CA ALA A 138 11.78 5.58 -3.71
C ALA A 138 12.54 4.52 -2.91
N THR A 139 13.87 4.54 -3.02
CA THR A 139 14.78 3.75 -2.18
C THR A 139 14.41 2.25 -2.16
N GLY A 140 14.39 1.65 -3.36
CA GLY A 140 14.13 0.21 -3.55
C GLY A 140 12.72 -0.26 -3.20
N ALA A 141 11.76 0.65 -3.10
CA ALA A 141 10.36 0.29 -2.88
C ALA A 141 9.68 -0.20 -4.15
N SER A 142 8.58 -0.94 -4.00
CA SER A 142 7.78 -1.46 -5.12
C SER A 142 6.29 -1.15 -4.92
N ILE A 143 5.65 -0.62 -5.97
CA ILE A 143 4.19 -0.43 -6.03
C ILE A 143 3.65 -1.20 -7.23
N ILE A 144 2.66 -2.08 -7.01
CA ILE A 144 1.97 -2.85 -8.04
C ILE A 144 0.52 -2.42 -8.07
N LEU A 145 0.05 -1.99 -9.24
CA LEU A 145 -1.28 -1.43 -9.42
C LEU A 145 -2.06 -2.16 -10.51
N SER A 146 -3.37 -2.25 -10.30
CA SER A 146 -4.31 -2.75 -11.29
C SER A 146 -5.64 -2.00 -11.22
N GLY A 147 -6.47 -2.08 -12.27
CA GLY A 147 -7.77 -1.43 -12.37
C GLY A 147 -7.74 -0.18 -13.24
N ASP A 148 -8.39 0.90 -12.84
CA ASP A 148 -8.60 2.07 -13.67
C ASP A 148 -8.32 3.37 -12.90
N ALA A 149 -7.75 4.38 -13.60
CA ALA A 149 -7.68 5.76 -13.14
C ALA A 149 -7.77 6.72 -14.34
N GLU A 150 -8.41 7.86 -14.20
CA GLU A 150 -8.46 8.84 -15.26
C GLU A 150 -7.10 9.54 -15.41
N TYR A 151 -6.56 10.06 -14.29
CA TYR A 151 -5.27 10.76 -14.22
C TYR A 151 -4.29 10.03 -13.31
N HIS A 152 -3.07 9.82 -13.79
CA HIS A 152 -2.00 9.19 -13.01
C HIS A 152 -0.72 10.04 -13.01
N ASP A 153 -0.39 10.65 -11.88
CA ASP A 153 0.92 11.27 -11.64
C ASP A 153 1.81 10.24 -10.93
N THR A 154 2.89 9.80 -11.58
CA THR A 154 3.72 8.70 -11.10
C THR A 154 5.20 9.03 -11.11
N SER A 155 5.88 8.74 -10.02
CA SER A 155 7.32 8.98 -9.87
C SER A 155 8.05 7.82 -9.22
N ALA A 156 9.11 7.31 -9.89
CA ALA A 156 10.00 6.29 -9.34
C ALA A 156 11.45 6.81 -9.29
N SER A 157 12.12 6.58 -8.16
CA SER A 157 13.50 7.03 -7.99
C SER A 157 14.33 6.07 -7.11
N THR A 158 15.65 6.22 -7.18
CA THR A 158 16.59 5.51 -6.31
C THR A 158 16.35 4.01 -6.28
N GLY A 159 16.29 3.40 -7.49
CA GLY A 159 16.11 1.96 -7.67
C GLY A 159 14.72 1.42 -7.30
N ALA A 160 13.72 2.28 -7.16
CA ALA A 160 12.35 1.86 -6.91
C ALA A 160 11.62 1.50 -8.22
N GLU A 161 10.56 0.73 -8.09
CA GLU A 161 9.74 0.26 -9.21
C GLU A 161 8.25 0.54 -8.97
N ILE A 162 7.56 1.05 -10.01
CA ILE A 162 6.10 1.11 -10.04
C ILE A 162 5.62 0.31 -11.25
N ASN A 163 4.93 -0.80 -10.97
CA ASN A 163 4.32 -1.65 -11.98
C ASN A 163 2.82 -1.35 -12.08
N ALA A 164 2.45 -0.59 -13.10
CA ALA A 164 1.09 -0.19 -13.43
C ALA A 164 0.65 -0.74 -14.80
N ILE A 165 1.23 -1.87 -15.26
CA ILE A 165 0.85 -2.51 -16.55
C ILE A 165 -0.64 -2.82 -16.60
N LYS A 166 -1.21 -3.22 -15.44
CA LYS A 166 -2.63 -3.60 -15.31
C LYS A 166 -3.52 -2.46 -14.82
N LEU A 167 -2.99 -1.25 -14.71
CA LEU A 167 -3.75 -0.03 -14.42
C LEU A 167 -4.00 0.71 -15.72
N MET A 168 -5.24 0.75 -16.18
CA MET A 168 -5.62 1.50 -17.38
C MET A 168 -5.78 2.98 -17.02
N THR A 169 -5.08 3.85 -17.73
CA THR A 169 -5.19 5.31 -17.51
C THR A 169 -5.55 6.04 -18.80
N THR A 170 -6.18 7.20 -18.65
CA THR A 170 -6.46 8.11 -19.76
C THR A 170 -5.28 9.04 -20.00
N GLU A 171 -4.78 9.66 -18.94
CA GLU A 171 -3.65 10.59 -18.97
C GLU A 171 -2.63 10.20 -17.90
N THR A 172 -1.34 10.20 -18.25
CA THR A 172 -0.26 9.86 -17.32
C THR A 172 0.88 10.87 -17.42
N TYR A 173 1.28 11.39 -16.26
CA TYR A 173 2.54 12.08 -16.05
C TYR A 173 3.53 11.15 -15.36
N ALA A 174 4.58 10.73 -16.08
CA ALA A 174 5.52 9.71 -15.63
C ALA A 174 6.93 10.30 -15.46
N ASN A 175 7.51 10.16 -14.26
CA ASN A 175 8.85 10.65 -13.95
C ASN A 175 9.73 9.53 -13.37
N ALA A 176 10.73 9.06 -14.11
CA ALA A 176 11.70 8.07 -13.66
C ALA A 176 13.09 8.71 -13.52
N THR A 177 13.72 8.56 -12.36
CA THR A 177 15.06 9.12 -12.12
C THR A 177 15.90 8.22 -11.22
N THR A 178 17.22 8.38 -11.30
CA THR A 178 18.19 7.68 -10.43
C THR A 178 17.95 6.16 -10.38
N GLY A 179 17.83 5.53 -11.56
CA GLY A 179 17.57 4.09 -11.70
C GLY A 179 16.16 3.64 -11.31
N GLY A 180 15.20 4.56 -11.16
CA GLY A 180 13.80 4.21 -10.96
C GLY A 180 13.19 3.62 -12.24
N VAL A 181 12.23 2.70 -12.08
CA VAL A 181 11.55 2.01 -13.20
C VAL A 181 10.05 2.23 -13.10
N LEU A 182 9.46 2.62 -14.21
CA LEU A 182 8.01 2.75 -14.39
C LEU A 182 7.54 1.82 -15.50
N GLU A 183 6.54 0.98 -15.20
CA GLU A 183 5.80 0.15 -16.14
C GLU A 183 4.37 0.71 -16.24
N ILE A 184 3.98 1.30 -17.36
CA ILE A 184 2.73 2.08 -17.47
C ILE A 184 1.88 1.69 -18.68
N THR A 185 0.56 1.88 -18.55
CA THR A 185 -0.43 1.73 -19.61
C THR A 185 -1.32 2.96 -19.62
N THR A 186 -1.31 3.74 -20.72
CA THR A 186 -2.10 4.97 -20.87
C THR A 186 -2.62 5.13 -22.29
N SER A 187 -3.80 5.70 -22.47
CA SER A 187 -4.49 5.70 -23.76
C SER A 187 -4.38 7.02 -24.53
N LYS A 188 -4.55 8.18 -23.90
CA LYS A 188 -4.64 9.46 -24.61
C LYS A 188 -3.40 10.32 -24.54
N ASP A 189 -2.92 10.68 -23.35
CA ASP A 189 -1.79 11.60 -23.19
C ASP A 189 -0.74 11.03 -22.23
N LEU A 190 0.52 11.04 -22.67
CA LEU A 190 1.68 10.65 -21.88
C LEU A 190 2.70 11.79 -21.87
N GLU A 191 2.99 12.31 -20.69
CA GLU A 191 4.20 13.09 -20.47
C GLU A 191 5.23 12.22 -19.72
N ALA A 192 6.29 11.78 -20.41
CA ALA A 192 7.34 10.93 -19.88
C ALA A 192 8.64 11.72 -19.65
N SER A 193 9.12 11.74 -18.41
CA SER A 193 10.41 12.33 -18.05
C SER A 193 11.33 11.27 -17.48
N SER A 194 12.39 10.91 -18.20
CA SER A 194 13.37 9.91 -17.76
C SER A 194 14.78 10.51 -17.66
N LYS A 195 15.38 10.43 -16.46
CA LYS A 195 16.69 11.05 -16.19
C LYS A 195 17.55 10.16 -15.29
N VAL A 196 18.87 10.36 -15.37
CA VAL A 196 19.85 9.72 -14.47
C VAL A 196 19.65 8.19 -14.40
N GLY A 197 19.61 7.53 -15.58
CA GLY A 197 19.40 6.09 -15.70
C GLY A 197 18.00 5.60 -15.31
N GLY A 198 16.99 6.48 -15.23
CA GLY A 198 15.60 6.09 -15.08
C GLY A 198 15.07 5.35 -16.31
N ILE A 199 14.08 4.51 -16.16
CA ILE A 199 13.48 3.72 -17.24
C ILE A 199 11.95 3.86 -17.16
N ILE A 200 11.32 4.19 -18.31
CA ILE A 200 9.87 4.19 -18.47
C ILE A 200 9.51 3.23 -19.59
N ASN A 201 8.76 2.17 -19.26
CA ASN A 201 8.24 1.19 -20.20
C ASN A 201 6.75 1.43 -20.43
N VAL A 202 6.35 1.69 -21.67
CA VAL A 202 4.98 1.99 -22.07
C VAL A 202 4.39 0.75 -22.75
N HIS A 203 3.32 0.19 -22.19
CA HIS A 203 2.69 -1.05 -22.63
C HIS A 203 1.43 -0.88 -23.47
N SER A 204 1.08 0.34 -23.85
CA SER A 204 -0.09 0.63 -24.68
C SER A 204 0.24 1.65 -25.77
N LYS A 205 -0.50 1.58 -26.87
CA LYS A 205 -0.50 2.66 -27.86
C LYS A 205 -1.20 3.88 -27.27
N THR A 206 -0.49 5.02 -27.25
CA THR A 206 -0.97 6.28 -26.70
C THR A 206 -1.14 7.30 -27.82
N GLU A 207 -2.23 8.08 -27.81
CA GLU A 207 -2.54 9.03 -28.89
C GLU A 207 -1.52 10.17 -28.98
N LYS A 208 -1.13 10.73 -27.84
CA LYS A 208 -0.17 11.83 -27.75
C LYS A 208 0.92 11.51 -26.73
N ILE A 209 2.18 11.70 -27.12
CA ILE A 209 3.34 11.43 -26.28
C ILE A 209 4.28 12.64 -26.30
N THR A 210 4.68 13.07 -25.11
CA THR A 210 5.71 14.09 -24.91
C THR A 210 6.82 13.51 -24.03
N GLU A 211 8.06 13.54 -24.53
CA GLU A 211 9.20 12.95 -23.83
C GLU A 211 10.26 13.99 -23.45
N LYS A 212 10.87 13.77 -22.28
CA LYS A 212 12.05 14.50 -21.81
C LYS A 212 13.08 13.48 -21.30
N ILE A 213 14.09 13.18 -22.12
CA ILE A 213 15.11 12.18 -21.80
C ILE A 213 16.44 12.89 -21.57
N ALA A 214 17.13 12.58 -20.46
CA ALA A 214 18.46 13.13 -20.15
C ALA A 214 19.30 12.18 -19.29
N MET A 215 20.60 12.38 -19.30
CA MET A 215 21.58 11.70 -18.42
C MET A 215 21.40 10.17 -18.39
N GLY A 216 21.25 9.52 -19.55
CA GLY A 216 21.10 8.06 -19.65
C GLY A 216 19.74 7.53 -19.25
N GLY A 217 18.72 8.37 -19.15
CA GLY A 217 17.34 7.91 -19.04
C GLY A 217 16.85 7.23 -20.33
N THR A 218 15.81 6.41 -20.23
CA THR A 218 15.24 5.66 -21.36
C THR A 218 13.72 5.64 -21.28
N VAL A 219 13.05 5.75 -22.45
CA VAL A 219 11.63 5.46 -22.63
C VAL A 219 11.50 4.38 -23.69
N ASN A 220 10.86 3.27 -23.37
CA ASN A 220 10.67 2.11 -24.24
C ASN A 220 9.19 1.92 -24.54
N TYR A 221 8.86 1.53 -25.77
CA TYR A 221 7.50 1.21 -26.20
C TYR A 221 7.40 -0.30 -26.40
N LEU A 222 6.68 -0.99 -25.55
CA LEU A 222 6.58 -2.46 -25.45
C LEU A 222 5.20 -2.97 -25.91
N TYR A 223 4.67 -2.39 -26.98
CA TYR A 223 3.43 -2.82 -27.61
C TYR A 223 3.66 -3.07 -29.12
N GLU A 224 2.91 -4.01 -29.71
CA GLU A 224 2.94 -4.24 -31.17
C GLU A 224 2.40 -3.01 -31.93
N GLN A 225 3.10 -2.59 -32.96
CA GLN A 225 2.74 -1.46 -33.82
C GLN A 225 1.64 -1.84 -34.80
#